data_96e066d2880051fa4732934b63600635
#
_entry.id   96e066d2880051fa4732934b63600635
#
_cell.length_a   1.000
_cell.length_b   1.000
_cell.length_c   1.000
_cell.angle_alpha   90.00
_cell.angle_beta   90.00
_cell.angle_gamma   90.00
#
_symmetry.space_group_name_H-M   'P 1'
#
loop_
_entity.id
_entity.type
_entity.pdbx_description
1 polymer ?
#
loop_
_entity_poly.entity_id
_entity_poly.type
_entity_poly.pdbx_seq_one_letter_code
_entity_poly.pdbx_strand_id
1 'polypeptide(L)' 'MITENTRKQLADYRKRGKKLKYLINYLMGLVEDEDDFENIIIREMKALAFNEDEIVECLEYDFGLDMSWHPMSVNYGK' A
#
# COMPACT_ATOMS: atom_id res chain seq x y z
N MET A 1 -13.70 -0.94 1.98
CA MET A 1 -13.70 -0.04 3.14
C MET A 1 -12.81 -0.57 4.25
N ILE A 2 -12.02 0.31 4.85
CA ILE A 2 -11.13 -0.09 5.94
C ILE A 2 -11.84 0.07 7.28
N THR A 3 -11.84 -0.99 8.08
CA THR A 3 -12.43 -0.99 9.40
C THR A 3 -11.32 -1.14 10.45
N GLU A 4 -11.69 -0.97 11.72
CA GLU A 4 -10.78 -1.22 12.84
C GLU A 4 -10.25 -2.66 12.81
N ASN A 5 -11.10 -3.62 12.46
CA ASN A 5 -10.69 -5.02 12.35
C ASN A 5 -9.67 -5.21 11.23
N THR A 6 -9.82 -4.50 10.11
CA THR A 6 -8.86 -4.54 9.01
C THR A 6 -7.48 -4.07 9.49
N ARG A 7 -7.45 -2.97 10.24
CA ARG A 7 -6.19 -2.42 10.77
C ARG A 7 -5.54 -3.37 11.76
N LYS A 8 -6.32 -4.00 12.61
CA LYS A 8 -5.81 -5.00 13.55
C LYS A 8 -5.21 -6.19 12.81
N GLN A 9 -5.86 -6.63 11.74
CA GLN A 9 -5.38 -7.74 10.93
C GLN A 9 -4.07 -7.37 10.22
N LEU A 10 -3.98 -6.17 9.66
CA LEU A 10 -2.75 -5.71 9.03
C LEU A 10 -1.60 -5.63 10.03
N ALA A 11 -1.87 -5.10 11.23
CA ALA A 11 -0.86 -5.00 12.28
C ALA A 11 -0.39 -6.39 12.71
N ASP A 12 -1.30 -7.36 12.79
CA ASP A 12 -0.96 -8.73 13.12
C ASP A 12 -0.06 -9.37 12.06
N TYR A 13 -0.39 -9.18 10.79
CA TYR A 13 0.44 -9.68 9.68
C TYR A 13 1.83 -9.05 9.72
N ARG A 14 1.90 -7.74 9.98
CA ARG A 14 3.17 -7.04 10.10
C ARG A 14 4.00 -7.64 11.23
N LYS A 15 3.39 -7.87 12.37
CA LYS A 15 4.04 -8.44 13.55
C LYS A 15 4.55 -9.85 13.28
N ARG A 16 3.84 -10.62 12.45
CA ARG A 16 4.24 -11.97 12.06
C ARG A 16 5.34 -11.99 11.01
N GLY A 17 5.80 -10.83 10.56
CA GLY A 17 6.88 -10.75 9.58
C GLY A 17 6.44 -10.86 8.13
N LYS A 18 5.15 -10.70 7.85
CA LYS A 18 4.67 -10.69 6.47
C LYS A 18 5.24 -9.48 5.73
N LYS A 19 5.62 -9.69 4.48
CA LYS A 19 6.26 -8.65 3.68
C LYS A 19 5.24 -7.64 3.16
N LEU A 20 5.75 -6.47 2.78
CA LEU A 20 4.94 -5.37 2.26
C LEU A 20 4.00 -5.81 1.13
N LYS A 21 4.51 -6.57 0.18
CA LYS A 21 3.71 -7.06 -0.94
C LYS A 21 2.48 -7.84 -0.46
N TYR A 22 2.66 -8.69 0.54
CA TYR A 22 1.57 -9.48 1.10
C TYR A 22 0.48 -8.59 1.71
N LEU A 23 0.92 -7.60 2.51
CA LEU A 23 0.00 -6.67 3.17
C LEU A 23 -0.76 -5.81 2.16
N ILE A 24 -0.05 -5.32 1.14
CA ILE A 24 -0.69 -4.53 0.09
C ILE A 24 -1.69 -5.39 -0.68
N ASN A 25 -1.34 -6.64 -0.99
CA ASN A 25 -2.24 -7.53 -1.71
C ASN A 25 -3.54 -7.76 -0.92
N TYR A 26 -3.42 -7.97 0.38
CA TYR A 26 -4.58 -8.14 1.24
C TYR A 26 -5.46 -6.88 1.23
N LEU A 27 -4.84 -5.72 1.41
CA LEU A 27 -5.56 -4.45 1.46
C LEU A 27 -6.16 -4.10 0.10
N MET A 28 -5.45 -4.37 -0.98
CA MET A 28 -5.92 -4.13 -2.35
C MET A 28 -7.28 -4.78 -2.59
N GLY A 29 -7.45 -6.01 -2.14
CA GLY A 29 -8.73 -6.72 -2.31
C GLY A 29 -9.90 -6.06 -1.59
N LEU A 30 -9.62 -5.18 -0.63
CA LEU A 30 -10.65 -4.48 0.14
C LEU A 30 -10.95 -3.08 -0.39
N VAL A 31 -10.01 -2.46 -1.12
CA VAL A 31 -10.14 -1.05 -1.49
C VAL A 31 -9.99 -0.78 -2.99
N GLU A 32 -9.77 -1.80 -3.81
CA GLU A 32 -9.46 -1.61 -5.24
C GLU A 32 -10.56 -0.87 -6.02
N ASP A 33 -11.79 -0.92 -5.54
CA ASP A 33 -12.93 -0.25 -6.17
C ASP A 33 -13.13 1.19 -5.68
N GLU A 34 -12.29 1.65 -4.76
CA GLU A 34 -12.36 3.03 -4.27
C GLU A 34 -11.51 3.94 -5.14
N ASP A 35 -12.01 5.14 -5.43
CA ASP A 35 -11.35 6.09 -6.34
C ASP A 35 -9.93 6.47 -5.92
N ASP A 36 -9.66 6.46 -4.63
CA ASP A 36 -8.40 6.92 -4.06
C ASP A 36 -7.62 5.77 -3.41
N PHE A 37 -7.77 4.57 -3.95
CA PHE A 37 -7.23 3.38 -3.30
C PHE A 37 -5.72 3.41 -3.14
N GLU A 38 -4.97 4.01 -4.07
CA GLU A 38 -3.52 4.10 -3.96
C GLU A 38 -3.10 4.89 -2.74
N ASN A 39 -3.75 6.04 -2.51
CA ASN A 39 -3.46 6.86 -1.34
C ASN A 39 -3.88 6.18 -0.04
N ILE A 40 -4.98 5.43 -0.08
CA ILE A 40 -5.41 4.64 1.08
C ILE A 40 -4.34 3.61 1.45
N ILE A 41 -3.83 2.88 0.45
CA ILE A 41 -2.79 1.88 0.67
C ILE A 41 -1.53 2.52 1.23
N ILE A 42 -1.09 3.64 0.65
CA ILE A 42 0.10 4.35 1.11
C ILE A 42 -0.06 4.76 2.56
N ARG A 43 -1.20 5.36 2.91
CA ARG A 43 -1.47 5.81 4.27
C ARG A 43 -1.45 4.65 5.28
N GLU A 44 -2.10 3.54 4.95
CA GLU A 44 -2.18 2.40 5.86
C GLU A 44 -0.83 1.71 6.03
N MET A 45 -0.04 1.61 4.97
CA MET A 45 1.28 1.01 5.05
C MET A 45 2.27 1.90 5.80
N LYS A 46 2.17 3.22 5.65
CA LYS A 46 2.98 4.16 6.45
C LYS A 46 2.66 4.02 7.94
N ALA A 47 1.39 3.81 8.27
CA ALA A 47 0.98 3.60 9.67
C ALA A 47 1.61 2.32 10.25
N LEU A 48 2.03 1.38 9.41
CA LEU A 48 2.72 0.16 9.81
C LEU A 48 4.24 0.30 9.76
N ALA A 49 4.73 1.53 9.65
CA ALA A 49 6.15 1.86 9.66
C ALA A 49 6.93 1.43 8.41
N PHE A 50 6.25 1.25 7.29
CA PHE A 50 6.93 1.11 6.01
C PHE A 50 7.28 2.49 5.45
N ASN A 51 8.37 2.58 4.72
CA ASN A 51 8.77 3.83 4.07
C ASN A 51 7.93 4.10 2.83
N GLU A 52 7.62 5.37 2.58
CA GLU A 52 6.75 5.75 1.46
C GLU A 52 7.34 5.34 0.12
N ASP A 53 8.65 5.49 -0.07
CA ASP A 53 9.32 5.09 -1.31
C ASP A 53 9.22 3.58 -1.56
N GLU A 54 9.34 2.77 -0.52
CA GLU A 54 9.16 1.32 -0.62
C GLU A 54 7.73 0.96 -1.04
N ILE A 55 6.75 1.65 -0.47
CA ILE A 55 5.34 1.42 -0.76
C ILE A 55 5.05 1.74 -2.23
N VAL A 56 5.49 2.92 -2.68
CA VAL A 56 5.27 3.35 -4.07
C VAL A 56 5.98 2.42 -5.05
N GLU A 57 7.20 2.03 -4.75
CA GLU A 57 7.94 1.09 -5.59
C GLU A 57 7.22 -0.25 -5.70
N CYS A 58 6.70 -0.75 -4.59
CA CYS A 58 5.95 -2.00 -4.58
C CYS A 58 4.68 -1.90 -5.44
N LEU A 59 3.97 -0.79 -5.34
CA LEU A 59 2.77 -0.56 -6.15
C LEU A 59 3.10 -0.53 -7.64
N GLU A 60 4.23 0.07 -8.02
CA GLU A 60 4.63 0.14 -9.43
C GLU A 60 5.13 -1.19 -9.97
N TYR A 61 6.07 -1.82 -9.27
CA TYR A 61 6.77 -2.99 -9.80
C TYR A 61 6.07 -4.30 -9.51
N ASP A 62 5.48 -4.44 -8.33
CA ASP A 62 4.83 -5.70 -7.96
C ASP A 62 3.36 -5.76 -8.39
N PHE A 63 2.70 -4.62 -8.50
CA PHE A 63 1.28 -4.55 -8.86
C PHE A 63 1.02 -3.88 -10.21
N GLY A 64 2.07 -3.37 -10.85
CA GLY A 64 1.96 -2.78 -12.18
C GLY A 64 1.13 -1.51 -12.25
N LEU A 65 1.00 -0.78 -11.16
CA LEU A 65 0.22 0.46 -11.13
C LEU A 65 1.05 1.63 -11.64
N ASP A 66 0.39 2.58 -12.29
CA ASP A 66 1.03 3.82 -12.72
C ASP A 66 1.06 4.79 -11.54
N MET A 67 2.24 4.96 -10.96
CA MET A 67 2.44 5.88 -9.84
C MET A 67 3.20 7.14 -10.24
N SER A 68 3.26 7.45 -11.54
CA SER A 68 4.01 8.61 -12.04
C SER A 68 3.49 9.94 -11.50
N TRP A 69 2.29 9.97 -10.96
CA TRP A 69 1.70 11.14 -10.30
C TRP A 69 2.27 11.38 -8.89
N HIS A 70 2.95 10.39 -8.31
CA HIS A 70 3.44 10.46 -6.93
C HIS A 70 4.91 10.88 -6.90
N PRO A 71 5.29 11.87 -6.06
CA PRO A 71 6.68 12.37 -6.01
C PRO A 71 7.75 11.31 -5.70
N MET A 72 7.38 10.24 -5.02
CA MET A 72 8.32 9.16 -4.67
C MET A 72 8.51 8.14 -5.80
N SER A 73 7.73 8.25 -6.88
CA SER A 73 7.88 7.36 -8.02
C SER A 73 9.13 7.73 -8.82
N VAL A 74 9.87 6.71 -9.27
CA VAL A 74 11.00 6.91 -10.19
C VAL A 74 10.52 7.47 -11.52
N ASN A 75 9.24 7.37 -11.82
CA ASN A 75 8.64 7.86 -13.06
C ASN A 75 7.90 9.20 -12.86
N TYR A 76 8.08 9.85 -11.71
CA TYR A 76 7.38 11.09 -11.42
C TYR A 76 7.67 12.16 -12.47
N GLY A 77 6.60 12.73 -13.00
CA GLY A 77 6.72 13.80 -14.00
C GLY A 77 7.06 13.34 -15.42
N LYS A 78 7.06 12.05 -15.66
CA LYS A 78 7.35 11.49 -17.00
C LYS A 78 6.09 11.22 -17.80
#